data_9dcaa401890ad60e4cfd2bfd760d045f
#
_entry.id   9dcaa401890ad60e4cfd2bfd760d045f
#
_cell.length_a   1.000
_cell.length_b   1.000
_cell.length_c   1.000
_cell.angle_alpha   90.00
_cell.angle_beta   90.00
_cell.angle_gamma   90.00
#
_symmetry.space_group_name_H-M   'P 1'
#
loop_
_entity.id
_entity.type
_entity.pdbx_description
1 polymer ?
#
loop_
_entity_poly.entity_id
_entity_poly.type
_entity_poly.pdbx_seq_one_letter_code
_entity_poly.pdbx_strand_id
1 'polypeptide(L)' 'MKRSSYQIKKQILLKVKEKSATYAELERKVNTGYRTIKANCEELKDYDFVEVEKVIDPANGRPSHVVKITEKGLKTLKK' A
#
# COMPACT_ATOMS: atom_id res chain seq x y z
N MET A 1 3.64 5.84 -20.61
CA MET A 1 4.56 4.74 -20.32
C MET A 1 4.15 4.03 -19.02
N LYS A 2 4.09 2.72 -19.04
CA LYS A 2 3.72 1.96 -17.86
C LYS A 2 4.86 1.92 -16.86
N ARG A 3 4.53 2.16 -15.60
CA ARG A 3 5.50 1.99 -14.52
C ARG A 3 5.69 0.49 -14.25
N SER A 4 6.90 0.09 -13.88
CA SER A 4 7.15 -1.30 -13.49
C SER A 4 6.50 -1.59 -12.13
N SER A 5 6.27 -2.87 -11.85
CA SER A 5 5.77 -3.28 -10.53
C SER A 5 6.68 -2.80 -9.41
N TYR A 6 7.99 -2.80 -9.66
CA TYR A 6 8.96 -2.32 -8.69
C TYR A 6 8.73 -0.84 -8.35
N GLN A 7 8.51 -0.02 -9.36
CA GLN A 7 8.24 1.41 -9.15
C GLN A 7 6.94 1.64 -8.39
N ILE A 8 5.90 0.88 -8.72
CA ILE A 8 4.62 0.98 -8.04
C ILE A 8 4.77 0.58 -6.56
N LYS A 9 5.45 -0.53 -6.30
CA LYS A 9 5.72 -0.98 -4.93
C LYS A 9 6.48 0.07 -4.14
N LYS A 10 7.50 0.67 -4.75
CA LYS A 10 8.29 1.70 -4.11
C LYS A 10 7.45 2.93 -3.78
N GLN A 11 6.59 3.34 -4.70
CA GLN A 11 5.70 4.49 -4.47
C GLN A 11 4.71 4.19 -3.35
N ILE A 12 4.17 2.97 -3.28
CA ILE A 12 3.29 2.57 -2.19
C ILE A 12 4.01 2.67 -0.85
N LEU A 13 5.22 2.12 -0.77
CA LEU A 13 6.02 2.17 0.46
C LEU A 13 6.30 3.61 0.90
N LEU A 14 6.63 4.48 -0.05
CA LEU A 14 6.89 5.89 0.27
C LEU A 14 5.64 6.58 0.83
N LYS A 15 4.47 6.25 0.30
CA LYS A 15 3.23 6.85 0.79
C LYS A 15 2.86 6.35 2.18
N VAL A 16 2.93 5.04 2.41
CA VAL A 16 2.60 4.47 3.72
C VAL A 16 3.67 4.75 4.76
N LYS A 17 4.89 5.11 4.34
CA LYS A 17 5.92 5.57 5.27
C LYS A 17 5.49 6.84 5.99
N GLU A 18 4.84 7.74 5.26
CA GLU A 18 4.37 8.99 5.84
C GLU A 18 3.14 8.77 6.70
N LYS A 19 2.21 7.95 6.23
CA LYS A 19 0.95 7.68 6.90
C LYS A 19 0.33 6.43 6.33
N SER A 20 -0.21 5.58 7.18
CA SER A 20 -0.96 4.41 6.71
C SER A 20 -2.11 4.87 5.82
N ALA A 21 -2.46 4.06 4.84
CA ALA A 21 -3.46 4.42 3.84
C ALA A 21 -4.26 3.19 3.43
N THR A 22 -5.50 3.44 2.99
CA THR A 22 -6.33 2.38 2.43
C THR A 22 -5.95 2.13 0.97
N TYR A 23 -6.44 1.03 0.42
CA TYR A 23 -6.24 0.75 -1.02
C TYR A 23 -6.79 1.90 -1.87
N ALA A 24 -7.95 2.43 -1.50
CA ALA A 24 -8.57 3.52 -2.25
C ALA A 24 -7.71 4.79 -2.23
N GLU A 25 -7.11 5.09 -1.07
CA GLU A 25 -6.21 6.23 -0.96
C GLU A 25 -4.95 6.02 -1.79
N LEU A 26 -4.39 4.81 -1.75
CA LEU A 26 -3.20 4.49 -2.53
C LEU A 26 -3.49 4.55 -4.02
N GLU A 27 -4.68 4.11 -4.44
CA GLU A 27 -5.08 4.19 -5.83
C GLU A 27 -4.99 5.63 -6.35
N ARG A 28 -5.45 6.59 -5.55
CA ARG A 28 -5.39 8.00 -5.94
C ARG A 28 -3.99 8.57 -5.83
N LYS A 29 -3.29 8.27 -4.74
CA LYS A 29 -1.95 8.85 -4.48
C LYS A 29 -0.88 8.32 -5.42
N VAL A 30 -0.98 7.05 -5.76
CA VAL A 30 -0.02 6.43 -6.67
C VAL A 30 -0.47 6.57 -8.13
N ASN A 31 -1.72 6.96 -8.33
CA ASN A 31 -2.31 7.17 -9.65
C ASN A 31 -2.28 5.91 -10.52
N THR A 32 -2.83 4.83 -9.98
CA THR A 32 -2.93 3.56 -10.69
C THR A 32 -4.22 2.85 -10.28
N GLY A 33 -4.58 1.79 -10.99
CA GLY A 33 -5.84 1.09 -10.75
C GLY A 33 -5.87 0.30 -9.44
N TYR A 34 -7.08 0.05 -8.93
CA TYR A 34 -7.29 -0.66 -7.68
C TYR A 34 -6.67 -2.06 -7.71
N ARG A 35 -6.84 -2.78 -8.82
CA ARG A 35 -6.28 -4.14 -8.93
C ARG A 35 -4.77 -4.14 -8.81
N THR A 36 -4.14 -3.15 -9.42
CA THR A 36 -2.69 -3.01 -9.35
C THR A 36 -2.23 -2.72 -7.93
N ILE A 37 -2.93 -1.83 -7.23
CA ILE A 37 -2.64 -1.52 -5.84
C ILE A 37 -2.80 -2.77 -4.97
N LYS A 38 -3.92 -3.47 -5.11
CA LYS A 38 -4.19 -4.67 -4.30
C LYS A 38 -3.11 -5.73 -4.52
N ALA A 39 -2.79 -6.02 -5.78
CA ALA A 39 -1.79 -7.04 -6.10
C ALA A 39 -0.42 -6.69 -5.54
N ASN A 40 0.00 -5.44 -5.69
CA ASN A 40 1.31 -5.01 -5.20
C ASN A 40 1.36 -4.99 -3.67
N CYS A 41 0.27 -4.59 -3.02
CA CYS A 41 0.21 -4.61 -1.55
C CYS A 41 0.26 -6.04 -1.01
N GLU A 42 -0.39 -6.98 -1.68
CA GLU A 42 -0.33 -8.38 -1.27
C GLU A 42 1.08 -8.94 -1.39
N GLU A 43 1.79 -8.59 -2.46
CA GLU A 43 3.18 -9.00 -2.62
C GLU A 43 4.08 -8.36 -1.57
N LEU A 44 3.88 -7.08 -1.27
CA LEU A 44 4.64 -6.41 -0.22
C LEU A 44 4.37 -7.02 1.15
N LYS A 45 3.14 -7.45 1.38
CA LYS A 45 2.79 -8.16 2.61
C LYS A 45 3.53 -9.49 2.72
N ASP A 46 3.63 -10.22 1.61
CA ASP A 46 4.35 -11.49 1.57
C ASP A 46 5.84 -11.31 1.89
N TYR A 47 6.40 -10.17 1.54
CA TYR A 47 7.80 -9.84 1.87
C TYR A 47 7.95 -9.25 3.27
N ASP A 48 6.85 -9.08 4.01
CA ASP A 48 6.83 -8.42 5.33
C ASP A 48 7.21 -6.95 5.30
N PHE A 49 7.09 -6.32 4.15
CA PHE A 49 7.37 -4.88 4.03
C PHE A 49 6.19 -4.04 4.50
N VAL A 50 5.00 -4.57 4.42
CA VAL A 50 3.78 -3.91 4.91
C VAL A 50 2.88 -4.90 5.62
N GLU A 51 1.98 -4.37 6.43
CA GLU A 51 0.89 -5.13 7.04
C GLU A 51 -0.42 -4.60 6.46
N VAL A 52 -1.34 -5.50 6.19
CA VAL A 52 -2.66 -5.13 5.70
C VAL A 52 -3.69 -5.51 6.76
N GLU A 53 -4.39 -4.51 7.26
CA GLU A 53 -5.41 -4.71 8.29
C GLU A 53 -6.79 -4.45 7.72
N LYS A 54 -7.71 -5.39 7.94
CA LYS A 54 -9.08 -5.23 7.50
C LYS A 54 -9.85 -4.42 8.52
N VAL A 55 -10.49 -3.36 8.07
CA VAL A 55 -11.26 -2.46 8.92
C VAL A 55 -12.63 -2.19 8.30
N ILE A 56 -13.55 -1.69 9.10
CA ILE A 56 -14.85 -1.24 8.61
C ILE A 56 -14.82 0.28 8.53
N ASP A 57 -15.13 0.83 7.36
CA ASP A 57 -15.19 2.26 7.17
C ASP A 57 -16.40 2.81 7.94
N PRO A 58 -16.18 3.69 8.94
CA PRO A 58 -17.30 4.22 9.72
C PRO A 58 -18.25 5.11 8.94
N ALA A 59 -17.80 5.64 7.80
CA ALA A 59 -18.63 6.53 7.00
C ALA A 59 -19.68 5.79 6.20
N ASN A 60 -19.37 4.58 5.71
CA ASN A 60 -20.28 3.84 4.85
C ASN A 60 -20.47 2.38 5.25
N GLY A 61 -19.83 1.93 6.31
CA GLY A 61 -19.97 0.55 6.81
C GLY A 61 -19.36 -0.51 5.90
N ARG A 62 -18.60 -0.12 4.88
CA ARG A 62 -18.00 -1.06 3.95
C ARG A 62 -16.65 -1.55 4.45
N PRO A 63 -16.30 -2.82 4.17
CA PRO A 63 -14.96 -3.30 4.54
C PRO A 63 -13.89 -2.57 3.72
N SER A 64 -12.81 -2.23 4.40
CA SER A 64 -11.69 -1.54 3.80
C SER A 64 -10.39 -2.22 4.28
N HIS A 65 -9.30 -1.96 3.58
CA HIS A 65 -8.00 -2.51 3.95
C HIS A 65 -7.01 -1.36 4.14
N VAL A 66 -6.44 -1.30 5.34
CA VAL A 66 -5.43 -0.29 5.67
C VAL A 66 -4.05 -0.91 5.54
N VAL A 67 -3.19 -0.25 4.79
CA VAL A 67 -1.82 -0.70 4.56
C VAL A 67 -0.90 0.11 5.46
N LYS A 68 -0.09 -0.59 6.27
CA LYS A 68 0.86 0.03 7.19
C LYS A 68 2.26 -0.48 6.86
N ILE A 69 3.24 0.42 6.90
CA ILE A 69 4.62 0.00 6.66
C ILE A 69 5.18 -0.70 7.90
N THR A 70 5.98 -1.73 7.68
CA THR A 70 6.67 -2.43 8.77
C THR A 70 8.07 -1.85 8.94
N GLU A 71 8.73 -2.26 10.02
CA GLU A 71 10.12 -1.88 10.23
C GLU A 71 11.01 -2.36 9.10
N LYS A 72 10.76 -3.56 8.60
CA LYS A 72 11.50 -4.11 7.46
C LYS A 72 11.29 -3.27 6.20
N GLY A 73 10.06 -2.81 5.97
CA GLY A 73 9.77 -1.91 4.85
C GLY A 73 10.50 -0.60 4.97
N LEU A 74 10.56 -0.04 6.18
CA LEU A 74 11.31 1.20 6.43
C LEU A 74 12.79 1.03 6.13
N LYS A 75 13.38 -0.08 6.54
CA LYS A 75 14.79 -0.37 6.28
C LYS A 75 15.06 -0.50 4.79
N THR A 76 14.13 -1.07 4.04
CA THR A 76 14.25 -1.20 2.59
C THR A 76 14.34 0.15 1.91
N LEU A 77 13.63 1.16 2.42
CA LEU A 77 13.63 2.51 1.86
C LEU A 77 14.85 3.33 2.25
N LYS A 78 15.58 2.91 3.27
CA LYS A 78 16.72 3.68 3.79
C LYS A 78 18.05 3.38 3.13
N LYS A 79 18.06 2.75 2.04
CA LYS A 79 19.32 2.47 1.35
C LYS A 79 20.01 3.72 0.86
#